data_60ca4535bc3a00be4f6998c2c2fadf9b
#
_entry.id   60ca4535bc3a00be4f6998c2c2fadf9b
#
_cell.length_a   1.000
_cell.length_b   1.000
_cell.length_c   1.000
_cell.angle_alpha   90.00
_cell.angle_beta   90.00
_cell.angle_gamma   90.00
#
_symmetry.space_group_name_H-M   'P 1'
#
loop_
_entity.id
_entity.type
_entity.pdbx_description
1 polymer ?
#
loop_
_entity_poly.entity_id
_entity_poly.type
_entity_poly.pdbx_seq_one_letter_code
_entity_poly.pdbx_strand_id
1 'polypeptide(L)'
;MKYYSKSFLLLLFLFLQFPQWTVAQSDATLRNRFLSPPEDADSWCFWYWMYGAVSREGITADLEAMKQVGLGGAYLMPIKDTEQGKEFNGTVRQLSPQWWEMLRFSMQEADRLGLKLGMHICDGFALAGGPWITPQESMQKVVWSDTIVSGGQIRSLQLPRPEAYQDYYQDIALLALPVGKSEPDIPNITTSPLINTADGFFRANASDVAAWMPLHPDTAWIQYEYSRPFTCRNIEVVLTGNNYQAHRLKLFVSDNGTDFRFVKQLTPARQGWQNTDENSTHALPPVTARYFRFTWSPEGTEPGSEDMDAAKWKPNLKIKELRLH
;
A
#
# COMPACT_ATOMS: atom_id res chain seq x y z
N MET A 1 53.40 -26.53 28.54
CA MET A 1 52.21 -26.11 27.78
C MET A 1 52.11 -24.57 27.75
N LYS A 2 53.12 -23.83 27.25
CA LYS A 2 53.12 -22.34 27.23
C LYS A 2 53.73 -21.73 25.95
N TYR A 3 53.94 -22.49 24.89
CA TYR A 3 54.59 -21.98 23.68
C TYR A 3 53.66 -21.81 22.45
N TYR A 4 52.41 -22.32 22.48
CA TYR A 4 51.51 -22.25 21.34
C TYR A 4 50.74 -20.89 21.24
N SER A 5 50.70 -20.11 22.31
CA SER A 5 49.94 -18.85 22.35
C SER A 5 50.61 -17.71 21.57
N LYS A 6 51.94 -17.65 21.53
CA LYS A 6 52.66 -16.55 20.86
C LYS A 6 52.72 -16.73 19.33
N SER A 7 52.80 -17.95 18.85
CA SER A 7 52.82 -18.24 17.42
C SER A 7 51.43 -18.05 16.77
N PHE A 8 50.35 -18.32 17.52
CA PHE A 8 48.99 -18.07 17.05
C PHE A 8 48.64 -16.58 16.93
N LEU A 9 49.12 -15.80 17.89
CA LEU A 9 48.97 -14.30 17.82
C LEU A 9 49.77 -13.69 16.67
N LEU A 10 50.95 -14.20 16.35
CA LEU A 10 51.79 -13.75 15.25
C LEU A 10 51.13 -14.07 13.88
N LEU A 11 50.52 -15.24 13.73
CA LEU A 11 49.80 -15.66 12.56
C LEU A 11 48.50 -14.81 12.37
N LEU A 12 47.80 -14.51 13.44
CA LEU A 12 46.60 -13.65 13.39
C LEU A 12 46.97 -12.22 12.98
N PHE A 13 48.13 -11.70 13.45
CA PHE A 13 48.62 -10.37 13.09
C PHE A 13 49.11 -10.29 11.63
N LEU A 14 49.67 -11.37 11.09
CA LEU A 14 50.05 -11.48 9.68
C LEU A 14 48.84 -11.52 8.75
N PHE A 15 47.71 -12.13 9.16
CA PHE A 15 46.47 -12.14 8.38
C PHE A 15 45.78 -10.77 8.36
N LEU A 16 45.99 -9.92 9.36
CA LEU A 16 45.45 -8.55 9.41
C LEU A 16 46.23 -7.53 8.55
N GLN A 17 47.37 -7.92 8.03
CA GLN A 17 48.27 -7.04 7.23
C GLN A 17 48.15 -7.28 5.72
N PHE A 18 47.25 -8.18 5.27
CA PHE A 18 46.93 -8.18 3.85
C PHE A 18 46.09 -6.95 3.53
N PRO A 19 46.65 -5.95 2.82
CA PRO A 19 45.83 -4.87 2.34
C PRO A 19 44.75 -5.49 1.47
N GLN A 20 43.50 -5.35 1.86
CA GLN A 20 42.40 -5.59 0.92
C GLN A 20 42.61 -4.58 -0.20
N TRP A 21 43.16 -5.03 -1.30
CA TRP A 21 43.23 -4.26 -2.51
C TRP A 21 41.80 -4.08 -3.00
N THR A 22 41.09 -3.13 -2.40
CA THR A 22 39.93 -2.56 -3.04
C THR A 22 40.48 -1.87 -4.27
N VAL A 23 40.35 -2.54 -5.40
CA VAL A 23 40.62 -1.92 -6.69
C VAL A 23 39.53 -0.85 -6.87
N ALA A 24 39.84 0.34 -6.40
CA ALA A 24 39.05 1.52 -6.75
C ALA A 24 39.09 1.64 -8.29
N GLN A 25 37.98 1.42 -8.93
CA GLN A 25 37.88 1.67 -10.36
C GLN A 25 38.36 3.09 -10.64
N SER A 26 39.33 3.25 -11.54
CA SER A 26 39.82 4.59 -11.85
C SER A 26 38.67 5.46 -12.37
N ASP A 27 38.66 6.72 -12.02
CA ASP A 27 37.66 7.70 -12.46
C ASP A 27 37.49 7.72 -13.98
N ALA A 28 38.58 7.51 -14.73
CA ALA A 28 38.56 7.36 -16.18
C ALA A 28 37.79 6.13 -16.66
N THR A 29 37.88 5.01 -15.93
CA THR A 29 37.15 3.78 -16.28
C THR A 29 35.65 3.93 -16.04
N LEU A 30 35.26 4.56 -14.95
CA LEU A 30 33.85 4.86 -14.67
C LEU A 30 33.27 5.82 -15.70
N ARG A 31 34.00 6.89 -16.03
CA ARG A 31 33.59 7.84 -17.04
C ARG A 31 33.43 7.20 -18.43
N ASN A 32 34.35 6.36 -18.83
CA ASN A 32 34.28 5.68 -20.12
C ASN A 32 33.09 4.70 -20.18
N ARG A 33 32.83 3.95 -19.11
CA ARG A 33 31.65 3.10 -19.01
C ARG A 33 30.33 3.86 -18.98
N PHE A 34 30.33 5.06 -18.44
CA PHE A 34 29.15 5.92 -18.50
C PHE A 34 28.90 6.49 -19.91
N LEU A 35 29.96 6.89 -20.61
CA LEU A 35 29.85 7.44 -21.98
C LEU A 35 29.63 6.37 -23.05
N SER A 36 30.10 5.17 -22.80
CA SER A 36 29.93 4.00 -23.66
C SER A 36 29.60 2.78 -22.78
N PRO A 37 28.32 2.64 -22.39
CA PRO A 37 27.90 1.53 -21.56
C PRO A 37 28.17 0.20 -22.24
N PRO A 38 28.58 -0.85 -21.51
CA PRO A 38 28.69 -2.17 -22.05
C PRO A 38 27.32 -2.78 -22.33
N GLU A 39 27.22 -3.77 -23.20
CA GLU A 39 25.95 -4.42 -23.59
C GLU A 39 25.13 -4.99 -22.41
N ASP A 40 25.79 -5.37 -21.31
CA ASP A 40 25.12 -5.85 -20.09
C ASP A 40 24.45 -4.74 -19.29
N ALA A 41 24.73 -3.48 -19.61
CA ALA A 41 24.07 -2.30 -19.03
C ALA A 41 22.91 -1.77 -19.90
N ASP A 42 22.60 -2.41 -21.03
CA ASP A 42 21.46 -2.03 -21.86
C ASP A 42 20.15 -2.17 -21.10
N SER A 43 19.27 -1.21 -21.30
CA SER A 43 17.95 -1.21 -20.65
C SER A 43 17.08 -2.35 -21.16
N TRP A 44 16.24 -2.86 -20.28
CA TRP A 44 15.22 -3.86 -20.61
C TRP A 44 13.83 -3.25 -20.38
N CYS A 45 12.82 -3.80 -21.06
CA CYS A 45 11.44 -3.43 -20.86
C CYS A 45 10.57 -4.62 -20.48
N PHE A 46 9.43 -4.36 -19.86
CA PHE A 46 8.37 -5.34 -19.79
C PHE A 46 7.67 -5.43 -21.14
N TRP A 47 7.43 -6.67 -21.57
CA TRP A 47 6.73 -6.97 -22.81
C TRP A 47 5.45 -7.73 -22.50
N TYR A 48 4.35 -7.01 -22.50
CA TYR A 48 3.07 -7.56 -22.09
C TYR A 48 2.39 -8.30 -23.24
N TRP A 49 2.04 -9.56 -22.99
CA TRP A 49 1.12 -10.30 -23.83
C TRP A 49 -0.27 -10.25 -23.20
N MET A 50 -1.03 -9.25 -23.62
CA MET A 50 -2.34 -8.97 -23.05
C MET A 50 -3.40 -9.89 -23.65
N TYR A 51 -4.08 -10.66 -22.79
CA TYR A 51 -5.30 -11.39 -23.13
C TYR A 51 -5.20 -12.35 -24.31
N GLY A 52 -4.03 -12.86 -24.59
CA GLY A 52 -3.80 -13.74 -25.74
C GLY A 52 -3.81 -13.03 -27.11
N ALA A 53 -3.73 -11.70 -27.14
CA ALA A 53 -3.59 -10.92 -28.37
C ALA A 53 -2.12 -10.94 -28.84
N VAL A 54 -1.69 -12.06 -29.39
CA VAL A 54 -0.32 -12.27 -29.88
C VAL A 54 -0.31 -12.93 -31.26
N SER A 55 0.57 -12.43 -32.14
CA SER A 55 0.78 -13.01 -33.47
C SER A 55 2.27 -13.02 -33.81
N ARG A 56 2.67 -13.81 -34.81
CA ARG A 56 4.06 -13.86 -35.26
C ARG A 56 4.51 -12.51 -35.78
N GLU A 57 3.67 -11.84 -36.56
CA GLU A 57 3.93 -10.52 -37.14
C GLU A 57 4.11 -9.47 -36.04
N GLY A 58 3.25 -9.49 -35.01
CA GLY A 58 3.34 -8.60 -33.84
C GLY A 58 4.62 -8.86 -33.03
N ILE A 59 4.97 -10.13 -32.79
CA ILE A 59 6.21 -10.50 -32.11
C ILE A 59 7.43 -9.95 -32.84
N THR A 60 7.50 -10.16 -34.15
CA THR A 60 8.62 -9.66 -34.96
C THR A 60 8.69 -8.13 -34.91
N ALA A 61 7.57 -7.44 -35.11
CA ALA A 61 7.51 -5.98 -35.10
C ALA A 61 7.93 -5.39 -33.74
N ASP A 62 7.45 -5.96 -32.67
CA ASP A 62 7.78 -5.50 -31.28
C ASP A 62 9.29 -5.67 -31.01
N LEU A 63 9.85 -6.84 -31.29
CA LEU A 63 11.24 -7.12 -31.01
C LEU A 63 12.19 -6.31 -31.94
N GLU A 64 11.82 -6.08 -33.19
CA GLU A 64 12.57 -5.20 -34.11
C GLU A 64 12.55 -3.74 -33.62
N ALA A 65 11.40 -3.26 -33.15
CA ALA A 65 11.29 -1.94 -32.54
C ALA A 65 12.15 -1.81 -31.26
N MET A 66 12.14 -2.83 -30.38
CA MET A 66 13.01 -2.87 -29.19
C MET A 66 14.49 -2.79 -29.58
N LYS A 67 14.91 -3.54 -30.57
CA LYS A 67 16.29 -3.50 -31.08
C LYS A 67 16.64 -2.14 -31.67
N GLN A 68 15.73 -1.56 -32.42
CA GLN A 68 15.93 -0.26 -33.06
C GLN A 68 16.15 0.88 -32.06
N VAL A 69 15.47 0.83 -30.89
CA VAL A 69 15.63 1.84 -29.85
C VAL A 69 16.76 1.52 -28.89
N GLY A 70 17.53 0.45 -29.10
CA GLY A 70 18.72 0.12 -28.31
C GLY A 70 18.42 -0.62 -27.00
N LEU A 71 17.31 -1.34 -26.89
CA LEU A 71 17.08 -2.23 -25.74
C LEU A 71 17.95 -3.48 -25.83
N GLY A 72 18.47 -3.95 -24.70
CA GLY A 72 19.24 -5.18 -24.58
C GLY A 72 18.38 -6.43 -24.43
N GLY A 73 17.11 -6.26 -24.07
CA GLY A 73 16.19 -7.38 -23.89
C GLY A 73 14.81 -6.98 -23.40
N ALA A 74 13.98 -8.00 -23.16
CA ALA A 74 12.64 -7.84 -22.66
C ALA A 74 12.26 -8.92 -21.63
N TYR A 75 11.39 -8.55 -20.69
CA TYR A 75 10.70 -9.49 -19.82
C TYR A 75 9.29 -9.73 -20.34
N LEU A 76 9.09 -10.90 -20.96
CA LEU A 76 7.77 -11.33 -21.37
C LEU A 76 6.87 -11.54 -20.14
N MET A 77 5.78 -10.81 -20.09
CA MET A 77 4.78 -10.90 -19.03
C MET A 77 3.42 -11.23 -19.64
N PRO A 78 3.01 -12.50 -19.57
CA PRO A 78 1.67 -12.88 -20.02
C PRO A 78 0.63 -12.42 -19.01
N ILE A 79 -0.47 -11.86 -19.49
CA ILE A 79 -1.62 -11.44 -18.68
C ILE A 79 -2.85 -12.11 -19.26
N LYS A 80 -3.45 -12.98 -18.43
CA LYS A 80 -4.66 -13.70 -18.81
C LYS A 80 -5.84 -12.75 -18.93
N ASP A 81 -6.74 -13.09 -19.84
CA ASP A 81 -8.00 -12.40 -19.98
C ASP A 81 -8.83 -12.53 -18.68
N THR A 82 -9.21 -11.40 -18.12
CA THR A 82 -10.27 -11.30 -17.15
C THR A 82 -11.52 -10.92 -17.94
N GLU A 83 -12.69 -11.39 -17.56
CA GLU A 83 -13.97 -11.14 -18.26
C GLU A 83 -14.32 -9.64 -18.48
N GLN A 84 -13.50 -8.76 -17.94
CA GLN A 84 -13.61 -7.32 -18.05
C GLN A 84 -12.61 -6.79 -19.07
N GLY A 85 -13.07 -6.35 -20.21
CA GLY A 85 -12.24 -5.66 -21.22
C GLY A 85 -12.09 -6.44 -22.50
N LYS A 86 -13.18 -6.67 -23.19
CA LYS A 86 -13.23 -7.33 -24.50
C LYS A 86 -12.67 -6.51 -25.67
N GLU A 87 -11.89 -5.49 -25.39
CA GLU A 87 -11.29 -4.66 -26.45
C GLU A 87 -10.19 -5.40 -27.24
N PHE A 88 -9.57 -6.40 -26.60
CA PHE A 88 -8.55 -7.24 -27.23
C PHE A 88 -9.02 -8.70 -27.25
N ASN A 89 -9.66 -9.11 -28.32
CA ASN A 89 -10.03 -10.51 -28.53
C ASN A 89 -8.81 -11.29 -29.02
N GLY A 90 -7.90 -11.65 -28.09
CA GLY A 90 -6.82 -12.56 -28.40
C GLY A 90 -7.33 -13.98 -28.67
N THR A 91 -6.72 -14.64 -29.64
CA THR A 91 -7.08 -16.02 -30.04
C THR A 91 -6.16 -17.06 -29.41
N VAL A 92 -5.03 -16.65 -28.85
CA VAL A 92 -3.99 -17.52 -28.30
C VAL A 92 -4.20 -17.70 -26.80
N ARG A 93 -4.89 -18.75 -26.41
CA ARG A 93 -5.11 -19.06 -25.00
C ARG A 93 -3.79 -19.36 -24.29
N GLN A 94 -3.53 -18.70 -23.18
CA GLN A 94 -2.34 -18.92 -22.34
C GLN A 94 -2.15 -20.40 -21.99
N LEU A 95 -0.90 -20.87 -22.06
CA LEU A 95 -0.47 -22.25 -21.85
C LEU A 95 -1.03 -23.27 -22.87
N SER A 96 -1.73 -22.84 -23.91
CA SER A 96 -2.14 -23.74 -25.01
C SER A 96 -0.93 -24.12 -25.88
N PRO A 97 -1.04 -25.20 -26.69
CA PRO A 97 0.02 -25.53 -27.66
C PRO A 97 0.42 -24.36 -28.57
N GLN A 98 -0.55 -23.57 -29.02
CA GLN A 98 -0.32 -22.39 -29.82
C GLN A 98 0.45 -21.29 -29.07
N TRP A 99 0.14 -21.11 -27.77
CA TRP A 99 0.88 -20.17 -26.94
C TRP A 99 2.34 -20.57 -26.79
N TRP A 100 2.61 -21.84 -26.59
CA TRP A 100 3.98 -22.37 -26.52
C TRP A 100 4.72 -22.24 -27.86
N GLU A 101 4.01 -22.31 -28.98
CA GLU A 101 4.56 -22.05 -30.31
C GLU A 101 4.97 -20.58 -30.45
N MET A 102 4.10 -19.64 -30.02
CA MET A 102 4.41 -18.22 -30.02
C MET A 102 5.62 -17.90 -29.15
N LEU A 103 5.70 -18.52 -27.98
CA LEU A 103 6.84 -18.35 -27.08
C LEU A 103 8.15 -18.84 -27.74
N ARG A 104 8.14 -20.03 -28.34
CA ARG A 104 9.34 -20.52 -29.07
C ARG A 104 9.72 -19.59 -30.21
N PHE A 105 8.75 -19.10 -30.94
CA PHE A 105 8.98 -18.13 -32.02
C PHE A 105 9.60 -16.83 -31.46
N SER A 106 9.11 -16.31 -30.35
CA SER A 106 9.68 -15.13 -29.70
C SER A 106 11.15 -15.32 -29.31
N MET A 107 11.48 -16.49 -28.78
CA MET A 107 12.88 -16.83 -28.45
C MET A 107 13.77 -16.84 -29.70
N GLN A 108 13.28 -17.39 -30.79
CA GLN A 108 14.01 -17.42 -32.10
C GLN A 108 14.20 -16.02 -32.66
N GLU A 109 13.18 -15.18 -32.62
CA GLU A 109 13.26 -13.79 -33.09
C GLU A 109 14.16 -12.93 -32.19
N ALA A 110 14.09 -13.10 -30.85
CA ALA A 110 14.99 -12.42 -29.94
C ALA A 110 16.47 -12.81 -30.22
N ASP A 111 16.75 -14.09 -30.44
CA ASP A 111 18.08 -14.59 -30.77
C ASP A 111 18.55 -14.01 -32.12
N ARG A 112 17.69 -14.01 -33.15
CA ARG A 112 17.97 -13.40 -34.46
C ARG A 112 18.40 -11.94 -34.35
N LEU A 113 17.79 -11.19 -33.41
CA LEU A 113 18.05 -9.76 -33.19
C LEU A 113 19.15 -9.49 -32.18
N GLY A 114 19.70 -10.51 -31.53
CA GLY A 114 20.66 -10.37 -30.44
C GLY A 114 20.05 -9.71 -29.21
N LEU A 115 18.77 -9.94 -28.97
CA LEU A 115 18.05 -9.51 -27.76
C LEU A 115 18.00 -10.63 -26.75
N LYS A 116 18.06 -10.29 -25.45
CA LYS A 116 17.83 -11.24 -24.38
C LYS A 116 16.34 -11.28 -24.04
N LEU A 117 15.80 -12.48 -23.82
CA LEU A 117 14.40 -12.67 -23.45
C LEU A 117 14.31 -13.37 -22.09
N GLY A 118 13.77 -12.69 -21.10
CA GLY A 118 13.31 -13.26 -19.85
C GLY A 118 11.81 -13.51 -19.87
N MET A 119 11.31 -14.41 -19.04
CA MET A 119 9.89 -14.65 -18.90
C MET A 119 9.46 -14.56 -17.45
N HIS A 120 8.39 -13.84 -17.21
CA HIS A 120 7.70 -13.85 -15.94
C HIS A 120 6.87 -15.14 -15.81
N ILE A 121 7.06 -15.86 -14.71
CA ILE A 121 6.46 -17.20 -14.52
C ILE A 121 5.09 -17.19 -13.86
N CYS A 122 4.49 -16.01 -13.73
CA CYS A 122 3.14 -15.83 -13.18
C CYS A 122 2.24 -15.12 -14.19
N ASP A 123 0.95 -15.12 -13.91
CA ASP A 123 -0.07 -14.41 -14.67
C ASP A 123 -0.09 -12.93 -14.23
N GLY A 124 0.45 -12.06 -15.06
CA GLY A 124 0.61 -10.65 -14.70
C GLY A 124 1.40 -10.49 -13.40
N PHE A 125 0.83 -9.78 -12.44
CA PHE A 125 1.42 -9.54 -11.13
C PHE A 125 0.97 -10.52 -10.04
N ALA A 126 0.24 -11.58 -10.42
CA ALA A 126 -0.28 -12.59 -9.49
C ALA A 126 0.84 -13.55 -9.06
N LEU A 127 1.57 -13.20 -8.02
CA LEU A 127 2.70 -14.00 -7.52
C LEU A 127 2.30 -15.11 -6.54
N ALA A 128 1.07 -15.11 -6.05
CA ALA A 128 0.64 -15.95 -4.94
C ALA A 128 -0.47 -16.91 -5.35
N GLY A 129 -0.12 -18.06 -5.86
CA GLY A 129 -1.04 -19.15 -6.08
C GLY A 129 -1.75 -19.16 -7.42
N GLY A 130 -2.86 -19.91 -7.51
CA GLY A 130 -3.62 -20.12 -8.74
C GLY A 130 -5.00 -20.66 -8.42
N PRO A 131 -5.73 -21.20 -9.41
CA PRO A 131 -7.14 -21.63 -9.26
C PRO A 131 -7.36 -22.78 -8.28
N TRP A 132 -6.29 -23.40 -7.79
CA TRP A 132 -6.34 -24.43 -6.74
C TRP A 132 -6.41 -23.85 -5.32
N ILE A 133 -6.16 -22.54 -5.14
CA ILE A 133 -6.23 -21.90 -3.83
C ILE A 133 -7.69 -21.82 -3.40
N THR A 134 -7.99 -22.44 -2.28
CA THR A 134 -9.31 -22.38 -1.66
C THR A 134 -9.48 -21.12 -0.82
N PRO A 135 -10.70 -20.67 -0.49
CA PRO A 135 -10.89 -19.55 0.43
C PRO A 135 -10.17 -19.70 1.77
N GLN A 136 -10.00 -20.93 2.27
CA GLN A 136 -9.29 -21.25 3.50
C GLN A 136 -7.78 -20.96 3.40
N GLU A 137 -7.21 -21.11 2.22
CA GLU A 137 -5.78 -20.96 1.95
C GLU A 137 -5.42 -19.57 1.42
N SER A 138 -6.44 -18.75 1.13
CA SER A 138 -6.23 -17.38 0.66
C SER A 138 -5.89 -16.41 1.79
N MET A 139 -5.49 -15.21 1.45
CA MET A 139 -5.33 -14.14 2.44
C MET A 139 -6.64 -13.91 3.19
N GLN A 140 -6.53 -13.78 4.50
CA GLN A 140 -7.66 -13.56 5.39
C GLN A 140 -7.66 -12.11 5.88
N LYS A 141 -8.85 -11.54 6.05
CA LYS A 141 -9.02 -10.28 6.77
C LYS A 141 -9.99 -10.44 7.92
N VAL A 142 -9.78 -9.69 8.99
CA VAL A 142 -10.72 -9.63 10.10
C VAL A 142 -11.88 -8.75 9.68
N VAL A 143 -13.08 -9.28 9.80
CA VAL A 143 -14.33 -8.56 9.59
C VAL A 143 -15.22 -8.72 10.83
N TRP A 144 -16.18 -7.85 11.01
CA TRP A 144 -17.10 -7.92 12.15
C TRP A 144 -18.51 -7.52 11.73
N SER A 145 -19.46 -7.93 12.52
CA SER A 145 -20.82 -7.41 12.51
C SER A 145 -21.23 -7.18 13.96
N ASP A 146 -22.10 -6.24 14.18
CA ASP A 146 -22.60 -5.92 15.50
C ASP A 146 -24.12 -5.77 15.50
N THR A 147 -24.70 -5.93 16.68
CA THR A 147 -26.12 -5.67 16.94
C THR A 147 -26.33 -5.25 18.37
N ILE A 148 -27.28 -4.36 18.59
CA ILE A 148 -27.65 -3.89 19.94
C ILE A 148 -28.82 -4.70 20.41
N VAL A 149 -28.69 -5.30 21.58
CA VAL A 149 -29.74 -6.07 22.23
C VAL A 149 -30.10 -5.50 23.60
N SER A 150 -31.38 -5.52 23.96
CA SER A 150 -31.81 -5.14 25.28
C SER A 150 -31.43 -6.22 26.30
N GLY A 151 -30.74 -5.82 27.36
CA GLY A 151 -30.38 -6.72 28.46
C GLY A 151 -31.56 -7.15 29.32
N GLY A 152 -31.29 -7.99 30.31
CA GLY A 152 -32.27 -8.39 31.36
C GLY A 152 -32.98 -9.74 31.12
N GLN A 153 -32.75 -10.40 30.00
CA GLN A 153 -33.29 -11.75 29.72
C GLN A 153 -32.25 -12.60 29.01
N ILE A 154 -32.24 -13.90 29.33
CA ILE A 154 -31.47 -14.88 28.59
C ILE A 154 -32.19 -15.10 27.24
N ARG A 155 -31.50 -14.86 26.14
CA ARG A 155 -32.03 -15.05 24.80
C ARG A 155 -31.02 -15.84 23.95
N SER A 156 -31.55 -16.72 23.12
CA SER A 156 -30.77 -17.22 21.98
C SER A 156 -30.88 -16.18 20.88
N LEU A 157 -29.74 -15.69 20.39
CA LEU A 157 -29.68 -14.67 19.37
C LEU A 157 -28.79 -15.16 18.22
N GLN A 158 -29.30 -15.07 17.02
CA GLN A 158 -28.48 -15.24 15.84
C GLN A 158 -27.97 -13.88 15.39
N LEU A 159 -26.65 -13.72 15.42
CA LEU A 159 -26.02 -12.50 14.97
C LEU A 159 -26.00 -12.42 13.44
N PRO A 160 -26.05 -11.23 12.85
CA PRO A 160 -25.83 -11.06 11.42
C PRO A 160 -24.42 -11.52 11.06
N ARG A 161 -24.32 -12.33 10.01
CA ARG A 161 -23.04 -12.80 9.50
C ARG A 161 -22.36 -11.67 8.71
N PRO A 162 -21.06 -11.37 8.92
CA PRO A 162 -20.32 -10.46 8.08
C PRO A 162 -20.25 -10.92 6.62
N GLU A 163 -20.00 -10.00 5.72
CA GLU A 163 -19.75 -10.33 4.31
C GLU A 163 -18.58 -11.31 4.20
N ALA A 164 -18.76 -12.37 3.40
CA ALA A 164 -17.79 -13.42 3.23
C ALA A 164 -17.61 -13.76 1.74
N TYR A 165 -16.37 -13.92 1.29
CA TYR A 165 -16.06 -14.33 -0.06
C TYR A 165 -16.29 -15.83 -0.23
N GLN A 166 -17.05 -16.25 -1.25
CA GLN A 166 -17.41 -17.65 -1.52
C GLN A 166 -17.97 -18.39 -0.29
N ASP A 167 -18.75 -17.71 0.53
CA ASP A 167 -19.30 -18.24 1.78
C ASP A 167 -18.30 -18.73 2.82
N TYR A 168 -17.00 -18.49 2.63
CA TYR A 168 -16.02 -18.83 3.63
C TYR A 168 -16.01 -17.81 4.76
N TYR A 169 -16.23 -18.32 5.97
CA TYR A 169 -16.26 -17.54 7.20
C TYR A 169 -15.84 -18.39 8.39
N GLN A 170 -15.06 -17.83 9.27
CA GLN A 170 -14.65 -18.47 10.51
C GLN A 170 -14.76 -17.49 11.67
N ASP A 171 -15.52 -17.86 12.70
CA ASP A 171 -15.59 -17.08 13.94
C ASP A 171 -14.24 -17.04 14.66
N ILE A 172 -13.82 -15.84 15.02
CA ILE A 172 -12.63 -15.61 15.85
C ILE A 172 -13.05 -15.40 17.30
N ALA A 173 -14.03 -14.52 17.53
CA ALA A 173 -14.53 -14.19 18.86
C ALA A 173 -15.95 -13.65 18.79
N LEU A 174 -16.72 -13.91 19.83
CA LEU A 174 -17.98 -13.26 20.12
C LEU A 174 -17.79 -12.37 21.35
N LEU A 175 -18.06 -11.09 21.20
CA LEU A 175 -17.89 -10.11 22.27
C LEU A 175 -19.25 -9.55 22.69
N ALA A 176 -19.49 -9.47 23.98
CA ALA A 176 -20.63 -8.77 24.57
C ALA A 176 -20.12 -7.53 25.32
N LEU A 177 -20.48 -6.37 24.83
CA LEU A 177 -20.04 -5.10 25.40
C LEU A 177 -21.25 -4.36 25.98
N PRO A 178 -21.20 -3.85 27.24
CA PRO A 178 -22.25 -3.02 27.75
C PRO A 178 -22.26 -1.67 27.01
N VAL A 179 -23.42 -1.33 26.44
CA VAL A 179 -23.63 -0.03 25.81
C VAL A 179 -24.17 0.93 26.84
N GLY A 180 -23.47 2.04 27.09
CA GLY A 180 -23.92 3.10 27.97
C GLY A 180 -25.17 3.81 27.39
N LYS A 181 -26.05 4.26 28.29
CA LYS A 181 -27.27 5.03 27.92
C LYS A 181 -26.98 6.51 27.57
N SER A 182 -25.74 6.94 27.54
CA SER A 182 -25.42 8.32 27.23
C SER A 182 -25.61 8.58 25.74
N GLU A 183 -26.46 9.53 25.39
CA GLU A 183 -26.45 10.10 24.05
C GLU A 183 -25.06 10.61 23.74
N PRO A 184 -24.54 10.32 22.53
CA PRO A 184 -23.23 10.83 22.14
C PRO A 184 -23.25 12.37 22.17
N ASP A 185 -22.31 12.97 22.88
CA ASP A 185 -22.09 14.41 22.86
C ASP A 185 -21.59 14.78 21.46
N ILE A 186 -22.40 15.54 20.71
CA ILE A 186 -22.04 15.95 19.35
C ILE A 186 -21.06 17.12 19.45
N PRO A 187 -19.82 16.97 19.00
CA PRO A 187 -18.83 18.03 19.07
C PRO A 187 -19.13 19.15 18.05
N ASN A 188 -18.76 20.36 18.40
CA ASN A 188 -18.61 21.43 17.43
C ASN A 188 -17.30 21.23 16.68
N ILE A 189 -17.35 21.19 15.33
CA ILE A 189 -16.18 20.94 14.50
C ILE A 189 -15.78 22.22 13.77
N THR A 190 -14.53 22.60 13.95
CA THR A 190 -13.92 23.75 13.28
C THR A 190 -12.66 23.31 12.54
N THR A 191 -12.29 24.05 11.49
CA THR A 191 -11.15 23.74 10.65
C THR A 191 -10.33 24.98 10.30
N SER A 192 -9.05 24.81 10.03
CA SER A 192 -8.21 25.82 9.41
C SER A 192 -7.38 25.16 8.30
N PRO A 193 -7.51 25.58 7.04
CA PRO A 193 -8.45 26.59 6.56
C PRO A 193 -9.91 26.19 6.76
N LEU A 194 -10.79 27.17 6.82
CA LEU A 194 -12.23 26.95 6.98
C LEU A 194 -12.80 26.20 5.76
N ILE A 195 -13.56 25.15 6.03
CA ILE A 195 -14.30 24.40 5.02
C ILE A 195 -15.77 24.31 5.40
N ASN A 196 -16.66 24.43 4.41
CA ASN A 196 -18.11 24.49 4.65
C ASN A 196 -18.74 23.13 5.00
N THR A 197 -17.99 22.05 4.88
CA THR A 197 -18.44 20.66 5.10
C THR A 197 -17.85 20.04 6.35
N ALA A 198 -17.38 20.85 7.32
CA ALA A 198 -16.74 20.34 8.54
C ALA A 198 -17.65 19.37 9.33
N ASP A 199 -18.96 19.61 9.36
CA ASP A 199 -19.93 18.71 10.01
C ASP A 199 -19.93 17.29 9.43
N GLY A 200 -19.50 17.11 8.18
CA GLY A 200 -19.38 15.80 7.52
C GLY A 200 -18.35 14.89 8.17
N PHE A 201 -17.35 15.43 8.85
CA PHE A 201 -16.32 14.60 9.51
C PHE A 201 -16.84 13.74 10.65
N PHE A 202 -18.00 14.08 11.20
CA PHE A 202 -18.55 13.39 12.36
C PHE A 202 -19.76 12.52 12.07
N ARG A 203 -20.54 12.80 11.00
CA ARG A 203 -21.82 12.15 10.75
C ARG A 203 -21.68 10.96 9.81
N ALA A 204 -21.97 9.77 10.31
CA ALA A 204 -21.98 8.50 9.58
C ALA A 204 -22.91 8.45 8.35
N ASN A 205 -23.79 9.43 8.16
CA ASN A 205 -24.77 9.52 7.06
C ASN A 205 -24.69 10.85 6.30
N ALA A 206 -23.67 11.67 6.53
CA ALA A 206 -23.46 12.83 5.69
C ALA A 206 -23.05 12.34 4.31
N SER A 207 -23.85 12.69 3.32
CA SER A 207 -23.68 12.45 1.87
C SER A 207 -22.28 12.01 1.44
N ASP A 208 -22.16 11.18 0.43
CA ASP A 208 -20.93 10.62 -0.17
C ASP A 208 -19.83 11.63 -0.55
N VAL A 209 -19.91 12.84 -0.09
CA VAL A 209 -18.98 13.94 -0.36
C VAL A 209 -17.90 13.95 0.72
N ALA A 210 -16.73 13.50 0.35
CA ALA A 210 -15.53 13.67 1.17
C ALA A 210 -15.23 15.16 1.36
N ALA A 211 -14.92 15.57 2.58
CA ALA A 211 -14.41 16.90 2.83
C ALA A 211 -12.98 17.05 2.32
N TRP A 212 -12.69 18.14 1.65
CA TRP A 212 -11.38 18.45 1.10
C TRP A 212 -10.76 19.61 1.85
N MET A 213 -9.57 19.39 2.40
CA MET A 213 -8.76 20.45 2.97
C MET A 213 -7.57 20.71 2.06
N PRO A 214 -7.42 21.90 1.45
CA PRO A 214 -6.24 22.24 0.69
C PRO A 214 -5.01 22.27 1.59
N LEU A 215 -3.86 21.92 1.01
CA LEU A 215 -2.58 22.11 1.67
C LEU A 215 -2.34 23.61 1.83
N HIS A 216 -2.23 24.04 3.07
CA HIS A 216 -1.77 25.40 3.39
C HIS A 216 -0.26 25.36 3.67
N PRO A 217 0.53 26.40 3.35
CA PRO A 217 1.95 26.44 3.68
C PRO A 217 2.18 26.27 5.20
N ASP A 218 1.23 26.72 6.00
CA ASP A 218 1.19 26.49 7.43
C ASP A 218 0.34 25.25 7.74
N THR A 219 0.48 24.73 8.93
CA THR A 219 -0.21 23.53 9.39
C THR A 219 -1.74 23.68 9.31
N ALA A 220 -2.40 22.83 8.53
CA ALA A 220 -3.84 22.70 8.54
C ALA A 220 -4.31 21.89 9.74
N TRP A 221 -5.54 22.14 10.23
CA TRP A 221 -6.08 21.38 11.36
C TRP A 221 -7.61 21.22 11.31
N ILE A 222 -8.06 20.15 11.95
CA ILE A 222 -9.47 19.86 12.26
C ILE A 222 -9.59 19.78 13.77
N GLN A 223 -10.54 20.49 14.35
CA GLN A 223 -10.74 20.52 15.81
C GLN A 223 -12.16 20.13 16.18
N TYR A 224 -12.26 19.23 17.13
CA TYR A 224 -13.47 18.79 17.80
C TYR A 224 -13.55 19.44 19.17
N GLU A 225 -14.63 20.14 19.45
CA GLU A 225 -14.92 20.73 20.77
C GLU A 225 -16.17 20.08 21.35
N TYR A 226 -16.00 19.37 22.45
CA TYR A 226 -17.08 18.75 23.19
C TYR A 226 -17.63 19.71 24.26
N SER A 227 -18.95 19.62 24.57
CA SER A 227 -19.59 20.44 25.59
C SER A 227 -19.04 20.12 27.00
N ARG A 228 -18.57 18.89 27.21
CA ARG A 228 -17.97 18.36 28.45
C ARG A 228 -16.75 17.50 28.11
N PRO A 229 -15.86 17.20 29.08
CA PRO A 229 -14.73 16.33 28.81
C PRO A 229 -15.16 14.97 28.24
N PHE A 230 -14.57 14.60 27.11
CA PHE A 230 -14.79 13.33 26.42
C PHE A 230 -13.54 12.46 26.56
N THR A 231 -13.73 11.14 26.79
CA THR A 231 -12.62 10.19 26.87
C THR A 231 -12.51 9.41 25.57
N CYS A 232 -11.50 9.72 24.77
CA CYS A 232 -11.21 9.05 23.52
C CYS A 232 -10.25 7.86 23.74
N ARG A 233 -10.56 6.71 23.15
CA ARG A 233 -9.76 5.46 23.20
C ARG A 233 -9.26 5.02 21.84
N ASN A 234 -9.94 5.41 20.79
CA ASN A 234 -9.51 5.13 19.42
C ASN A 234 -10.05 6.20 18.45
N ILE A 235 -9.42 6.27 17.29
CA ILE A 235 -9.80 7.15 16.21
C ILE A 235 -10.00 6.29 14.98
N GLU A 236 -11.18 6.38 14.37
CA GLU A 236 -11.48 5.77 13.10
C GLU A 236 -11.37 6.82 11.98
N VAL A 237 -10.58 6.51 10.97
CA VAL A 237 -10.42 7.32 9.75
C VAL A 237 -11.14 6.60 8.62
N VAL A 238 -12.17 7.22 8.07
CA VAL A 238 -12.92 6.71 6.92
C VAL A 238 -12.54 7.52 5.69
N LEU A 239 -12.06 6.84 4.66
CA LEU A 239 -11.58 7.45 3.43
C LEU A 239 -12.56 7.27 2.28
N THR A 240 -12.38 8.09 1.25
CA THR A 240 -12.88 7.84 -0.09
C THR A 240 -11.68 7.81 -1.03
N GLY A 241 -11.44 6.69 -1.67
CA GLY A 241 -10.24 6.47 -2.45
C GLY A 241 -8.97 6.42 -1.58
N ASN A 242 -7.83 6.40 -2.21
CA ASN A 242 -6.55 6.35 -1.52
C ASN A 242 -6.13 7.76 -1.09
N ASN A 243 -6.14 8.03 0.21
CA ASN A 243 -5.60 9.27 0.80
C ASN A 243 -4.70 8.94 2.00
N TYR A 244 -3.47 8.66 1.71
CA TYR A 244 -2.48 8.22 2.67
C TYR A 244 -2.20 9.26 3.78
N GLN A 245 -2.31 10.56 3.47
CA GLN A 245 -2.07 11.64 4.42
C GLN A 245 -3.07 11.64 5.59
N ALA A 246 -4.29 11.18 5.36
CA ALA A 246 -5.32 11.10 6.40
C ALA A 246 -4.92 10.17 7.56
N HIS A 247 -4.03 9.21 7.33
CA HIS A 247 -3.51 8.31 8.34
C HIS A 247 -2.25 8.84 9.05
N ARG A 248 -1.81 10.07 8.74
CA ARG A 248 -0.60 10.68 9.33
C ARG A 248 -0.91 11.91 10.16
N LEU A 249 -2.18 12.09 10.53
CA LEU A 249 -2.58 13.20 11.38
C LEU A 249 -1.90 13.13 12.75
N LYS A 250 -1.51 14.28 13.27
CA LYS A 250 -1.01 14.41 14.64
C LYS A 250 -2.16 14.85 15.53
N LEU A 251 -2.47 14.08 16.57
CA LEU A 251 -3.48 14.41 17.56
C LEU A 251 -2.88 15.24 18.68
N PHE A 252 -3.53 16.35 18.97
CA PHE A 252 -3.33 17.18 20.14
C PHE A 252 -4.63 17.32 20.92
N VAL A 253 -4.56 17.50 22.23
CA VAL A 253 -5.73 17.72 23.08
C VAL A 253 -5.53 18.90 24.00
N SER A 254 -6.65 19.51 24.41
CA SER A 254 -6.67 20.65 25.33
C SER A 254 -7.94 20.64 26.15
N ASP A 255 -7.89 21.19 27.37
CA ASP A 255 -9.07 21.40 28.24
C ASP A 255 -9.64 22.81 28.12
N ASN A 256 -8.83 23.78 27.65
CA ASN A 256 -9.19 25.20 27.55
C ASN A 256 -9.24 25.74 26.11
N GLY A 257 -8.87 24.93 25.11
CA GLY A 257 -8.86 25.32 23.68
C GLY A 257 -7.67 26.15 23.24
N THR A 258 -6.73 26.46 24.14
CA THR A 258 -5.53 27.26 23.87
C THR A 258 -4.24 26.48 24.08
N ASP A 259 -4.15 25.77 25.17
CA ASP A 259 -2.94 25.02 25.56
C ASP A 259 -3.08 23.56 25.10
N PHE A 260 -2.49 23.26 23.94
CA PHE A 260 -2.56 21.95 23.33
C PHE A 260 -1.33 21.11 23.65
N ARG A 261 -1.56 19.88 24.13
CA ARG A 261 -0.51 18.87 24.32
C ARG A 261 -0.60 17.78 23.25
N PHE A 262 0.53 17.37 22.74
CA PHE A 262 0.64 16.26 21.80
C PHE A 262 0.23 14.93 22.46
N VAL A 263 -0.52 14.11 21.74
CA VAL A 263 -0.93 12.76 22.19
C VAL A 263 -0.27 11.70 21.35
N LYS A 264 -0.50 11.74 20.03
CA LYS A 264 -0.03 10.69 19.13
C LYS A 264 -0.03 11.19 17.68
N GLN A 265 0.94 10.72 16.94
CA GLN A 265 0.86 10.72 15.48
C GLN A 265 0.18 9.43 15.03
N LEU A 266 -0.86 9.54 14.20
CA LEU A 266 -1.46 8.38 13.57
C LEU A 266 -0.44 7.77 12.61
N THR A 267 -0.28 6.47 12.71
CA THR A 267 0.62 5.72 11.81
C THR A 267 -0.26 4.95 10.84
N PRO A 268 -0.12 5.18 9.53
CA PRO A 268 -0.92 4.46 8.56
C PRO A 268 -0.65 2.97 8.68
N ALA A 269 -1.71 2.18 8.56
CA ALA A 269 -1.54 0.78 8.21
C ALA A 269 -0.81 0.70 6.87
N ARG A 270 -0.04 -0.35 6.65
CA ARG A 270 0.56 -0.59 5.33
C ARG A 270 -0.58 -0.88 4.34
N GLN A 271 -0.97 0.14 3.61
CA GLN A 271 -2.00 0.03 2.59
C GLN A 271 -1.32 0.17 1.24
N GLY A 272 -1.45 -0.86 0.43
CA GLY A 272 -1.10 -0.78 -0.98
C GLY A 272 -2.19 -0.05 -1.78
N TRP A 273 -1.91 0.20 -3.04
CA TRP A 273 -2.88 0.79 -3.99
C TRP A 273 -4.19 -0.02 -4.13
N GLN A 274 -4.20 -1.26 -3.65
CA GLN A 274 -5.35 -2.17 -3.66
C GLN A 274 -6.34 -1.92 -2.51
N ASN A 275 -5.92 -1.23 -1.45
CA ASN A 275 -6.72 -0.98 -0.24
C ASN A 275 -7.27 0.44 -0.27
N THR A 276 -8.11 0.73 -1.23
CA THR A 276 -8.84 1.99 -1.32
C THR A 276 -10.16 1.91 -0.57
N ASP A 277 -10.63 3.03 -0.03
CA ASP A 277 -11.91 3.15 0.70
C ASP A 277 -12.02 2.31 1.98
N GLU A 278 -10.93 1.80 2.52
CA GLU A 278 -10.94 1.05 3.77
C GLU A 278 -10.82 1.97 5.00
N ASN A 279 -11.63 1.67 6.02
CA ASN A 279 -11.53 2.32 7.32
C ASN A 279 -10.27 1.87 8.03
N SER A 280 -9.64 2.79 8.75
CA SER A 280 -8.51 2.47 9.61
C SER A 280 -8.76 2.98 11.02
N THR A 281 -8.53 2.10 12.00
CA THR A 281 -8.69 2.41 13.41
C THR A 281 -7.33 2.54 14.09
N HIS A 282 -7.14 3.65 14.81
CA HIS A 282 -5.92 3.95 15.55
C HIS A 282 -6.21 3.92 17.05
N ALA A 283 -5.73 2.89 17.75
CA ALA A 283 -5.86 2.79 19.20
C ALA A 283 -5.05 3.88 19.93
N LEU A 284 -5.62 4.41 21.00
CA LEU A 284 -4.99 5.39 21.89
C LEU A 284 -4.96 4.85 23.32
N PRO A 285 -3.97 5.24 24.16
CA PRO A 285 -4.18 5.28 25.59
C PRO A 285 -5.41 6.16 25.87
N PRO A 286 -6.30 5.78 26.80
CA PRO A 286 -7.46 6.61 27.09
C PRO A 286 -7.04 8.05 27.41
N VAL A 287 -7.56 9.00 26.66
CA VAL A 287 -7.25 10.42 26.85
C VAL A 287 -8.55 11.20 27.00
N THR A 288 -8.66 11.96 28.11
CA THR A 288 -9.83 12.77 28.43
C THR A 288 -9.49 14.24 28.20
N ALA A 289 -10.31 14.93 27.41
CA ALA A 289 -10.18 16.36 27.13
C ALA A 289 -11.49 16.93 26.55
N ARG A 290 -11.61 18.26 26.50
CA ARG A 290 -12.71 18.92 25.78
C ARG A 290 -12.41 19.17 24.33
N TYR A 291 -11.15 19.42 23.98
CA TYR A 291 -10.71 19.76 22.63
C TYR A 291 -9.76 18.70 22.09
N PHE A 292 -10.05 18.21 20.90
CA PHE A 292 -9.21 17.28 20.14
C PHE A 292 -8.89 17.92 18.81
N ARG A 293 -7.60 18.20 18.56
CA ARG A 293 -7.13 18.85 17.34
C ARG A 293 -6.23 17.92 16.55
N PHE A 294 -6.61 17.66 15.32
CA PHE A 294 -5.83 16.93 14.36
C PHE A 294 -5.10 17.91 13.45
N THR A 295 -3.79 17.84 13.44
CA THR A 295 -2.97 18.68 12.56
C THR A 295 -2.42 17.86 11.42
N TRP A 296 -2.28 18.51 10.27
CA TRP A 296 -1.68 17.95 9.08
C TRP A 296 -0.73 18.95 8.46
N SER A 297 0.45 18.45 8.04
CA SER A 297 1.45 19.21 7.34
C SER A 297 2.12 18.32 6.28
N PRO A 298 2.75 18.88 5.25
CA PRO A 298 3.51 18.10 4.27
C PRO A 298 4.74 17.42 4.86
N GLU A 299 5.19 17.85 6.04
CA GLU A 299 6.36 17.31 6.72
C GLU A 299 6.15 15.82 7.07
N GLY A 300 7.08 14.97 6.70
CA GLY A 300 7.01 13.52 6.93
C GLY A 300 5.99 12.80 6.06
N THR A 301 5.48 13.43 5.02
CA THR A 301 4.60 12.83 4.00
C THR A 301 5.36 12.36 2.78
N GLU A 302 6.67 12.22 2.88
CA GLU A 302 7.51 11.76 1.78
C GLU A 302 7.07 10.38 1.30
N PRO A 303 6.97 10.16 -0.01
CA PRO A 303 6.65 8.87 -0.54
C PRO A 303 7.71 7.87 -0.10
N GLY A 304 7.30 6.80 0.57
CA GLY A 304 8.20 5.68 0.82
C GLY A 304 8.63 5.08 -0.53
N SER A 305 9.86 4.57 -0.59
CA SER A 305 10.40 3.91 -1.79
C SER A 305 9.58 2.70 -2.25
N GLU A 306 8.74 2.17 -1.39
CA GLU A 306 7.90 1.00 -1.63
C GLU A 306 6.64 1.28 -2.43
N ASP A 307 6.30 2.55 -2.53
CA ASP A 307 5.05 2.98 -3.13
C ASP A 307 5.36 3.95 -4.25
N MET A 308 5.44 3.49 -5.44
CA MET A 308 5.54 4.32 -6.65
C MET A 308 4.23 5.05 -6.96
N ASP A 309 3.25 4.99 -6.06
CA ASP A 309 1.95 5.60 -6.27
C ASP A 309 2.00 7.10 -5.94
N ALA A 310 1.81 7.93 -6.96
CA ALA A 310 1.64 9.38 -6.81
C ALA A 310 0.47 9.78 -5.89
N ALA A 311 -0.39 8.84 -5.52
CA ALA A 311 -1.47 9.04 -4.55
C ALA A 311 -0.98 9.50 -3.17
N LYS A 312 0.28 9.25 -2.82
CA LYS A 312 0.87 9.66 -1.55
C LYS A 312 1.09 11.15 -1.41
N TRP A 313 1.24 11.84 -2.52
CA TRP A 313 1.48 13.26 -2.60
C TRP A 313 0.28 13.98 -3.16
N LYS A 314 -0.79 14.03 -2.38
CA LYS A 314 -1.90 14.92 -2.76
C LYS A 314 -1.76 16.22 -1.97
N PRO A 315 -1.88 17.37 -2.63
CA PRO A 315 -1.84 18.66 -1.96
C PRO A 315 -3.08 18.90 -1.09
N ASN A 316 -3.94 17.90 -0.98
CA ASN A 316 -5.20 17.96 -0.27
C ASN A 316 -5.37 16.78 0.67
N LEU A 317 -5.82 17.06 1.87
CA LEU A 317 -6.35 16.06 2.78
C LEU A 317 -7.80 15.77 2.41
N LYS A 318 -8.11 14.52 2.10
CA LYS A 318 -9.45 14.07 1.76
C LYS A 318 -9.91 13.02 2.76
N ILE A 319 -10.89 13.34 3.58
CA ILE A 319 -11.44 12.44 4.61
C ILE A 319 -12.96 12.41 4.42
N LYS A 320 -13.55 11.22 4.44
CA LYS A 320 -15.01 11.05 4.47
C LYS A 320 -15.52 11.28 5.89
N GLU A 321 -14.92 10.61 6.86
CA GLU A 321 -15.26 10.74 8.27
C GLU A 321 -14.02 10.59 9.15
N LEU A 322 -14.02 11.25 10.29
CA LEU A 322 -13.02 11.13 11.35
C LEU A 322 -13.76 10.99 12.68
N ARG A 323 -13.86 9.76 13.18
CA ARG A 323 -14.63 9.42 14.37
C ARG A 323 -13.73 9.21 15.57
N LEU A 324 -14.15 9.74 16.69
CA LEU A 324 -13.51 9.56 17.98
C LEU A 324 -14.38 8.64 18.84
N HIS A 325 -13.76 7.56 19.39
CA HIS A 325 -14.43 6.55 20.21
C HIS A 325 -13.83 6.41 21.61
#